data_2b4b502789720327df5ea3aba7eb9ffb
#
_entry.id   2b4b502789720327df5ea3aba7eb9ffb
#
_cell.length_a   1.000
_cell.length_b   1.000
_cell.length_c   1.000
_cell.angle_alpha   90.00
_cell.angle_beta   90.00
_cell.angle_gamma   90.00
#
_symmetry.space_group_name_H-M   'P 1'
#
loop_
_entity.id
_entity.type
_entity.pdbx_description
1 polymer ?
#
loop_
_entity_poly.entity_id
_entity_poly.type
_entity_poly.pdbx_seq_one_letter_code
_entity_poly.pdbx_strand_id
1 'polypeptide(L)'
;EDKPPYAVYLPNQDQYRVTALTDLELAVCQAPGSGNHSARLISPGSMGRETRGITTNIRHVCNILPETEPADSLLVVEVITPGGCWSSYPPHKHDSDKLPDESALEEIYYHRLNPSQGFAFQRVFTDDGDLDETMTVHDRDTVMVPRGYHPCGAPHGYDLYYLNVMAGPKRIWKF
;
A
#
# COMPACT_ATOMS: atom_id res chain seq x y z
N GLU A 1 -8.17 4.56 13.70
CA GLU A 1 -9.29 3.59 13.61
C GLU A 1 -8.75 2.18 13.87
N ASP A 2 -9.38 1.46 14.79
CA ASP A 2 -8.88 0.14 15.25
C ASP A 2 -9.31 -1.03 14.34
N LYS A 3 -9.99 -0.74 13.23
CA LYS A 3 -10.53 -1.77 12.34
C LYS A 3 -10.17 -1.49 10.89
N PRO A 4 -9.78 -2.52 10.11
CA PRO A 4 -9.59 -2.38 8.67
C PRO A 4 -10.86 -1.89 8.00
N PRO A 5 -10.73 -1.17 6.87
CA PRO A 5 -11.87 -0.70 6.11
C PRO A 5 -12.62 -1.87 5.46
N TYR A 6 -13.87 -1.65 5.09
CA TYR A 6 -14.53 -2.46 4.07
C TYR A 6 -13.96 -2.08 2.71
N ALA A 7 -13.77 -3.04 1.82
CA ALA A 7 -13.38 -2.81 0.44
C ALA A 7 -14.35 -3.51 -0.52
N VAL A 8 -14.43 -3.02 -1.74
CA VAL A 8 -15.20 -3.65 -2.81
C VAL A 8 -14.29 -3.78 -4.02
N TYR A 9 -14.10 -5.00 -4.50
CA TYR A 9 -13.48 -5.25 -5.80
C TYR A 9 -14.53 -5.12 -6.89
N LEU A 10 -14.20 -4.36 -7.92
CA LEU A 10 -15.03 -4.19 -9.12
C LEU A 10 -14.19 -4.53 -10.35
N PRO A 11 -14.70 -5.37 -11.26
CA PRO A 11 -14.00 -5.66 -12.50
C PRO A 11 -14.02 -4.45 -13.44
N ASN A 12 -13.21 -4.52 -14.48
CA ASN A 12 -13.21 -3.54 -15.56
C ASN A 12 -14.60 -3.36 -16.17
N GLN A 13 -14.98 -2.13 -16.44
CA GLN A 13 -16.26 -1.70 -17.05
C GLN A 13 -17.52 -1.83 -16.15
N ASP A 14 -17.38 -2.27 -14.90
CA ASP A 14 -18.51 -2.22 -13.97
C ASP A 14 -18.88 -0.79 -13.60
N GLN A 15 -20.16 -0.59 -13.35
CA GLN A 15 -20.70 0.68 -12.86
C GLN A 15 -21.01 0.57 -11.38
N TYR A 16 -20.67 1.61 -10.64
CA TYR A 16 -20.96 1.69 -9.21
C TYR A 16 -21.47 3.07 -8.80
N ARG A 17 -22.19 3.09 -7.70
CA ARG A 17 -22.63 4.33 -7.05
C ARG A 17 -22.29 4.25 -5.57
N VAL A 18 -21.65 5.30 -5.07
CA VAL A 18 -21.40 5.47 -3.64
C VAL A 18 -22.35 6.52 -3.09
N THR A 19 -23.03 6.21 -1.99
CA THR A 19 -23.85 7.17 -1.25
C THR A 19 -23.36 7.19 0.19
N ALA A 20 -22.81 8.33 0.59
CA ALA A 20 -22.40 8.55 1.98
C ALA A 20 -23.64 8.82 2.85
N LEU A 21 -23.81 8.05 3.90
CA LEU A 21 -24.88 8.26 4.92
C LEU A 21 -24.37 9.06 6.12
N THR A 22 -23.06 9.11 6.30
CA THR A 22 -22.31 9.90 7.28
C THR A 22 -21.03 10.41 6.60
N ASP A 23 -20.19 11.12 7.31
CA ASP A 23 -18.86 11.47 6.80
C ASP A 23 -18.12 10.21 6.33
N LEU A 24 -17.55 10.28 5.15
CA LEU A 24 -16.87 9.16 4.50
C LEU A 24 -15.53 9.62 3.93
N GLU A 25 -14.49 8.84 4.19
CA GLU A 25 -13.23 8.89 3.46
C GLU A 25 -13.15 7.64 2.57
N LEU A 26 -12.98 7.83 1.27
CA LEU A 26 -13.02 6.77 0.27
C LEU A 26 -11.77 6.82 -0.60
N ALA A 27 -11.04 5.71 -0.71
CA ALA A 27 -10.00 5.53 -1.71
C ALA A 27 -10.57 4.77 -2.92
N VAL A 28 -10.41 5.33 -4.11
CA VAL A 28 -10.75 4.67 -5.39
C VAL A 28 -9.44 4.30 -6.07
N CYS A 29 -9.11 3.00 -6.05
CA CYS A 29 -7.87 2.46 -6.59
C CYS A 29 -8.16 1.84 -7.97
N GLN A 30 -7.45 2.26 -9.00
CA GLN A 30 -7.69 1.80 -10.37
C GLN A 30 -6.39 1.32 -11.03
N ALA A 31 -6.49 0.23 -11.76
CA ALA A 31 -5.43 -0.28 -12.63
C ALA A 31 -6.06 -0.94 -13.87
N PRO A 32 -5.29 -1.12 -14.95
CA PRO A 32 -5.76 -1.88 -16.11
C PRO A 32 -6.25 -3.27 -15.72
N GLY A 33 -7.36 -3.71 -16.29
CA GLY A 33 -7.95 -5.02 -15.98
C GLY A 33 -8.65 -5.62 -17.19
N SER A 34 -8.80 -6.94 -17.19
CA SER A 34 -9.44 -7.72 -18.25
C SER A 34 -10.92 -8.05 -17.98
N GLY A 35 -11.40 -7.79 -16.76
CA GLY A 35 -12.78 -8.08 -16.36
C GLY A 35 -13.07 -9.56 -16.10
N ASN A 36 -12.05 -10.35 -15.77
CA ASN A 36 -12.20 -11.81 -15.60
C ASN A 36 -12.71 -12.23 -14.22
N HIS A 37 -12.89 -11.30 -13.29
CA HIS A 37 -13.28 -11.60 -11.91
C HIS A 37 -14.56 -10.84 -11.55
N SER A 38 -15.44 -11.48 -10.77
CA SER A 38 -16.71 -10.89 -10.36
C SER A 38 -16.54 -9.82 -9.28
N ALA A 39 -17.42 -8.84 -9.29
CA ALA A 39 -17.56 -7.87 -8.21
C ALA A 39 -17.81 -8.58 -6.87
N ARG A 40 -17.15 -8.11 -5.80
CA ARG A 40 -17.34 -8.68 -4.46
C ARG A 40 -17.00 -7.72 -3.33
N LEU A 41 -17.69 -7.91 -2.23
CA LEU A 41 -17.35 -7.27 -0.96
C LEU A 41 -16.14 -8.00 -0.34
N ILE A 42 -15.17 -7.22 0.13
CA ILE A 42 -14.04 -7.67 0.95
C ILE A 42 -14.29 -7.12 2.35
N SER A 43 -14.67 -7.99 3.27
CA SER A 43 -14.97 -7.58 4.64
C SER A 43 -13.72 -7.61 5.52
N PRO A 44 -13.64 -6.80 6.58
CA PRO A 44 -12.50 -6.81 7.51
C PRO A 44 -12.18 -8.19 8.09
N GLY A 45 -13.18 -9.06 8.24
CA GLY A 45 -13.01 -10.42 8.77
C GLY A 45 -12.37 -11.40 7.80
N SER A 46 -12.35 -11.10 6.50
CA SER A 46 -11.70 -11.94 5.48
C SER A 46 -10.27 -11.54 5.17
N MET A 47 -9.80 -10.42 5.69
CA MET A 47 -8.46 -9.90 5.42
C MET A 47 -7.43 -10.58 6.31
N GLY A 48 -6.34 -11.07 5.72
CA GLY A 48 -5.20 -11.59 6.45
C GLY A 48 -4.45 -10.48 7.19
N ARG A 49 -4.05 -10.76 8.43
CA ARG A 49 -3.27 -9.81 9.24
C ARG A 49 -1.99 -10.45 9.72
N GLU A 50 -0.92 -9.69 9.72
CA GLU A 50 0.39 -10.14 10.19
C GLU A 50 1.19 -8.97 10.79
N THR A 51 2.14 -9.31 11.65
CA THR A 51 3.15 -8.36 12.12
C THR A 51 4.49 -8.77 11.52
N ARG A 52 5.14 -7.85 10.83
CA ARG A 52 6.45 -8.05 10.20
C ARG A 52 7.51 -7.26 10.95
N GLY A 53 8.75 -7.77 10.88
CA GLY A 53 9.92 -7.11 11.46
C GLY A 53 10.12 -7.37 12.94
N ILE A 54 11.21 -6.83 13.47
CA ILE A 54 11.61 -6.90 14.88
C ILE A 54 12.14 -5.52 15.31
N THR A 55 12.00 -5.22 16.60
CA THR A 55 12.50 -3.95 17.16
C THR A 55 12.02 -2.72 16.40
N THR A 56 12.89 -1.97 15.76
CA THR A 56 12.64 -0.69 15.11
C THR A 56 12.14 -0.81 13.65
N ASN A 57 11.88 -2.02 13.13
CA ASN A 57 11.22 -2.22 11.85
C ASN A 57 9.91 -3.01 11.97
N ILE A 58 9.29 -2.99 13.14
CA ILE A 58 7.96 -3.56 13.36
C ILE A 58 6.92 -2.75 12.58
N ARG A 59 6.05 -3.46 11.86
CA ARG A 59 4.86 -2.92 11.21
C ARG A 59 3.74 -3.95 11.20
N HIS A 60 2.51 -3.47 11.28
CA HIS A 60 1.30 -4.29 11.26
C HIS A 60 0.66 -4.19 9.90
N VAL A 61 0.52 -5.31 9.22
CA VAL A 61 0.05 -5.41 7.83
C VAL A 61 -1.33 -6.03 7.80
N CYS A 62 -2.24 -5.45 7.04
CA CYS A 62 -3.53 -6.02 6.70
C CYS A 62 -3.62 -6.21 5.18
N ASN A 63 -3.70 -7.44 4.75
CA ASN A 63 -3.76 -7.82 3.34
C ASN A 63 -5.21 -7.71 2.84
N ILE A 64 -5.57 -6.55 2.26
CA ILE A 64 -6.93 -6.27 1.76
C ILE A 64 -7.20 -7.07 0.48
N LEU A 65 -6.29 -7.02 -0.48
CA LEU A 65 -6.40 -7.72 -1.75
C LEU A 65 -5.03 -8.31 -2.15
N PRO A 66 -4.59 -9.39 -1.50
CA PRO A 66 -3.31 -10.04 -1.77
C PRO A 66 -3.31 -10.82 -3.09
N GLU A 67 -2.15 -11.28 -3.53
CA GLU A 67 -2.00 -12.07 -4.77
C GLU A 67 -2.79 -13.39 -4.77
N THR A 68 -3.10 -13.92 -3.59
CA THR A 68 -3.89 -15.15 -3.41
C THR A 68 -5.38 -14.97 -3.64
N GLU A 69 -5.87 -13.73 -3.61
CA GLU A 69 -7.28 -13.41 -3.83
C GLU A 69 -7.53 -13.05 -5.30
N PRO A 70 -8.66 -13.47 -5.89
CA PRO A 70 -8.96 -13.22 -7.30
C PRO A 70 -9.07 -11.72 -7.62
N ALA A 71 -8.26 -11.22 -8.55
CA ALA A 71 -8.35 -9.87 -9.10
C ALA A 71 -7.52 -9.80 -10.39
N ASP A 72 -7.77 -8.79 -11.24
CA ASP A 72 -7.02 -8.63 -12.49
C ASP A 72 -5.59 -8.13 -12.25
N SER A 73 -5.43 -6.96 -11.65
CA SER A 73 -4.12 -6.30 -11.56
C SER A 73 -3.78 -5.79 -10.17
N LEU A 74 -4.78 -5.29 -9.44
CA LEU A 74 -4.55 -4.63 -8.16
C LEU A 74 -4.07 -5.57 -7.07
N LEU A 75 -3.07 -5.13 -6.33
CA LEU A 75 -2.66 -5.63 -5.02
C LEU A 75 -2.85 -4.49 -4.02
N VAL A 76 -3.53 -4.74 -2.90
CA VAL A 76 -3.85 -3.69 -1.93
C VAL A 76 -3.59 -4.18 -0.52
N VAL A 77 -2.78 -3.44 0.21
CA VAL A 77 -2.52 -3.68 1.63
C VAL A 77 -2.58 -2.37 2.40
N GLU A 78 -2.92 -2.44 3.68
CA GLU A 78 -2.69 -1.34 4.60
C GLU A 78 -1.64 -1.72 5.63
N VAL A 79 -0.87 -0.74 6.05
CA VAL A 79 0.22 -0.94 7.01
C VAL A 79 0.19 0.15 8.07
N ILE A 80 0.34 -0.27 9.32
CA ILE A 80 0.57 0.63 10.45
C ILE A 80 2.00 0.45 10.92
N THR A 81 2.78 1.51 10.91
CA THR A 81 4.16 1.58 11.39
C THR A 81 4.16 2.39 12.68
N PRO A 82 4.40 1.76 13.84
CA PRO A 82 4.45 2.47 15.12
C PRO A 82 5.54 3.53 15.16
N GLY A 83 5.34 4.57 15.94
CA GLY A 83 6.29 5.66 16.13
C GLY A 83 7.67 5.17 16.54
N GLY A 84 8.72 5.65 15.86
CA GLY A 84 10.11 5.21 16.01
C GLY A 84 10.48 4.00 15.16
N CYS A 85 9.55 3.46 14.38
CA CYS A 85 9.78 2.29 13.53
C CYS A 85 9.90 2.66 12.05
N TRP A 86 10.45 1.69 11.30
CA TRP A 86 10.57 1.75 9.84
C TRP A 86 9.71 0.68 9.19
N SER A 87 9.20 0.97 8.00
CA SER A 87 8.52 0.00 7.13
C SER A 87 9.05 0.07 5.70
N SER A 88 8.67 -0.90 4.88
CA SER A 88 9.38 -1.19 3.64
C SER A 88 10.90 -1.30 3.89
N TYR A 89 11.23 -1.89 5.03
CA TYR A 89 12.58 -1.96 5.57
C TYR A 89 12.92 -3.39 6.03
N PRO A 90 14.12 -3.96 5.68
CA PRO A 90 15.16 -3.35 4.85
C PRO A 90 14.63 -2.83 3.52
N PRO A 91 15.29 -1.80 2.93
CA PRO A 91 14.86 -1.30 1.63
C PRO A 91 14.77 -2.42 0.60
N HIS A 92 13.66 -2.50 -0.10
CA HIS A 92 13.41 -3.46 -1.17
C HIS A 92 12.82 -2.74 -2.38
N LYS A 93 12.86 -3.39 -3.53
CA LYS A 93 12.26 -2.90 -4.78
C LYS A 93 11.55 -4.04 -5.51
N HIS A 94 10.66 -3.68 -6.41
CA HIS A 94 9.95 -4.58 -7.30
C HIS A 94 9.67 -3.84 -8.61
N ASP A 95 10.73 -3.49 -9.33
CA ASP A 95 10.70 -2.71 -10.56
C ASP A 95 11.21 -3.47 -11.80
N SER A 96 11.51 -4.75 -11.64
CA SER A 96 12.03 -5.60 -12.71
C SER A 96 11.26 -6.91 -12.79
N ASP A 97 10.95 -7.37 -14.00
CA ASP A 97 10.29 -8.67 -14.21
C ASP A 97 11.32 -9.79 -14.28
N LYS A 98 11.82 -10.23 -13.12
CA LYS A 98 12.85 -11.26 -12.95
C LYS A 98 12.37 -12.40 -12.04
N LEU A 99 11.17 -12.91 -12.28
CA LEU A 99 10.64 -14.03 -11.51
C LEU A 99 11.59 -15.24 -11.54
N PRO A 100 11.75 -15.98 -10.43
CA PRO A 100 10.97 -15.90 -9.20
C PRO A 100 11.47 -14.87 -8.17
N ASP A 101 12.54 -14.14 -8.43
CA ASP A 101 13.24 -13.30 -7.45
C ASP A 101 12.56 -11.93 -7.28
N GLU A 102 12.13 -11.30 -8.38
CA GLU A 102 11.54 -9.97 -8.39
C GLU A 102 10.40 -9.89 -9.41
N SER A 103 9.35 -9.14 -9.11
CA SER A 103 8.26 -8.78 -10.04
C SER A 103 8.23 -7.28 -10.31
N ALA A 104 7.81 -6.88 -11.51
CA ALA A 104 7.62 -5.46 -11.83
C ALA A 104 6.24 -4.99 -11.35
N LEU A 105 6.21 -4.09 -10.38
CA LEU A 105 5.01 -3.44 -9.86
C LEU A 105 5.29 -1.95 -9.67
N GLU A 106 4.39 -1.11 -10.15
CA GLU A 106 4.29 0.28 -9.72
C GLU A 106 3.49 0.35 -8.42
N GLU A 107 3.76 1.36 -7.60
CA GLU A 107 3.22 1.43 -6.25
C GLU A 107 2.82 2.86 -5.89
N ILE A 108 1.75 2.98 -5.13
CA ILE A 108 1.28 4.24 -4.56
C ILE A 108 1.04 4.05 -3.07
N TYR A 109 1.52 5.00 -2.28
CA TYR A 109 1.27 5.12 -0.85
C TYR A 109 0.32 6.28 -0.58
N TYR A 110 -0.83 6.03 0.04
CA TYR A 110 -1.65 7.07 0.65
C TYR A 110 -1.44 7.06 2.15
N HIS A 111 -0.91 8.15 2.69
CA HIS A 111 -0.46 8.23 4.08
C HIS A 111 -1.49 8.87 5.02
N ARG A 112 -1.51 8.37 6.26
CA ARG A 112 -2.21 8.99 7.39
C ARG A 112 -1.26 9.00 8.59
N LEU A 113 -1.37 10.02 9.41
CA LEU A 113 -0.57 10.16 10.63
C LEU A 113 -1.46 10.16 11.88
N ASN A 114 -0.98 9.54 12.95
CA ASN A 114 -1.63 9.63 14.26
C ASN A 114 -0.60 10.07 15.32
N PRO A 115 -0.77 11.26 15.93
CA PRO A 115 -1.78 12.28 15.62
C PRO A 115 -1.55 12.97 14.26
N SER A 116 -2.61 13.52 13.67
CA SER A 116 -2.64 14.01 12.28
C SER A 116 -1.75 15.21 11.97
N GLN A 117 -1.31 15.97 12.99
CA GLN A 117 -0.33 17.05 12.83
C GLN A 117 1.11 16.54 12.71
N GLY A 118 1.32 15.24 12.81
CA GLY A 118 2.63 14.60 12.69
C GLY A 118 3.20 14.65 11.28
N PHE A 119 4.35 14.02 11.14
CA PHE A 119 5.01 13.82 9.85
C PHE A 119 5.73 12.47 9.85
N ALA A 120 6.08 12.00 8.67
CA ALA A 120 6.95 10.85 8.45
C ALA A 120 7.95 11.16 7.34
N PHE A 121 8.86 10.22 7.08
CA PHE A 121 9.78 10.32 5.94
C PHE A 121 9.58 9.14 5.02
N GLN A 122 9.65 9.39 3.73
CA GLN A 122 9.80 8.35 2.72
C GLN A 122 10.93 8.73 1.75
N ARG A 123 11.81 7.76 1.48
CA ARG A 123 12.83 7.91 0.44
C ARG A 123 12.52 6.96 -0.70
N VAL A 124 12.60 7.46 -1.93
CA VAL A 124 12.51 6.65 -3.15
C VAL A 124 13.82 6.80 -3.90
N PHE A 125 14.53 5.70 -4.13
CA PHE A 125 15.85 5.77 -4.77
C PHE A 125 16.16 4.53 -5.60
N THR A 126 17.04 4.68 -6.58
CA THR A 126 17.47 3.61 -7.50
C THR A 126 18.96 3.33 -7.38
N ASP A 127 19.38 2.15 -7.84
CA ASP A 127 20.80 1.74 -7.79
C ASP A 127 21.71 2.64 -8.67
N ASP A 128 21.17 3.17 -9.76
CA ASP A 128 21.88 4.08 -10.68
C ASP A 128 21.91 5.54 -10.20
N GLY A 129 21.12 5.88 -9.17
CA GLY A 129 21.04 7.22 -8.64
C GLY A 129 20.25 8.22 -9.50
N ASP A 130 19.63 7.79 -10.57
CA ASP A 130 18.77 8.65 -11.42
C ASP A 130 17.53 9.14 -10.68
N LEU A 131 17.10 8.40 -9.68
CA LEU A 131 16.04 8.78 -8.74
C LEU A 131 16.59 8.66 -7.32
N ASP A 132 16.60 9.74 -6.56
CA ASP A 132 16.93 9.76 -5.13
C ASP A 132 16.22 10.94 -4.45
N GLU A 133 14.97 10.69 -4.03
CA GLU A 133 14.12 11.70 -3.42
C GLU A 133 13.79 11.30 -1.99
N THR A 134 14.06 12.20 -1.05
CA THR A 134 13.64 12.06 0.34
C THR A 134 12.56 13.10 0.65
N MET A 135 11.39 12.61 1.01
CA MET A 135 10.20 13.42 1.19
C MET A 135 9.77 13.45 2.64
N THR A 136 9.38 14.63 3.13
CA THR A 136 8.55 14.73 4.32
C THR A 136 7.10 14.43 3.92
N VAL A 137 6.47 13.53 4.66
CA VAL A 137 5.12 13.05 4.41
C VAL A 137 4.21 13.53 5.53
N HIS A 138 3.08 14.10 5.20
CA HIS A 138 2.05 14.57 6.13
C HIS A 138 0.77 13.74 6.01
N ASP A 139 -0.18 14.01 6.91
CA ASP A 139 -1.49 13.36 6.89
C ASP A 139 -2.21 13.63 5.57
N ARG A 140 -2.66 12.56 4.88
CA ARG A 140 -3.31 12.55 3.57
C ARG A 140 -2.41 12.84 2.36
N ASP A 141 -1.10 12.83 2.54
CA ASP A 141 -0.19 12.88 1.40
C ASP A 141 -0.20 11.56 0.63
N THR A 142 0.09 11.66 -0.66
CA THR A 142 0.25 10.51 -1.55
C THR A 142 1.64 10.53 -2.17
N VAL A 143 2.35 9.42 -2.06
CA VAL A 143 3.65 9.23 -2.70
C VAL A 143 3.54 8.19 -3.80
N MET A 144 4.02 8.53 -4.98
CA MET A 144 4.14 7.61 -6.11
C MET A 144 5.53 6.99 -6.12
N VAL A 145 5.58 5.67 -6.27
CA VAL A 145 6.82 4.89 -6.41
C VAL A 145 6.82 4.20 -7.78
N PRO A 146 7.30 4.89 -8.82
CA PRO A 146 7.33 4.32 -10.17
C PRO A 146 8.37 3.20 -10.30
N ARG A 147 9.45 3.26 -9.52
CA ARG A 147 10.53 2.27 -9.46
C ARG A 147 11.43 2.53 -8.25
N GLY A 148 12.28 1.56 -7.94
CA GLY A 148 13.33 1.70 -6.93
C GLY A 148 12.91 1.32 -5.51
N TYR A 149 13.86 1.47 -4.61
CA TYR A 149 13.70 1.24 -3.17
C TYR A 149 12.87 2.37 -2.55
N HIS A 150 12.03 2.04 -1.56
CA HIS A 150 11.03 3.01 -1.06
C HIS A 150 10.74 2.90 0.46
N PRO A 151 11.76 2.87 1.33
CA PRO A 151 11.55 2.76 2.77
C PRO A 151 10.83 3.98 3.35
N CYS A 152 10.02 3.73 4.41
CA CYS A 152 9.35 4.76 5.20
C CYS A 152 9.83 4.75 6.65
N GLY A 153 9.96 5.91 7.27
CA GLY A 153 10.31 6.07 8.67
C GLY A 153 9.28 6.90 9.42
N ALA A 154 8.74 6.33 10.51
CA ALA A 154 7.84 7.03 11.42
C ALA A 154 8.67 7.62 12.58
N PRO A 155 8.73 8.94 12.76
CA PRO A 155 9.38 9.54 13.92
C PRO A 155 8.73 9.11 15.24
N HIS A 156 9.51 9.12 16.32
CA HIS A 156 8.96 8.86 17.65
C HIS A 156 7.78 9.78 17.98
N GLY A 157 6.68 9.20 18.46
CA GLY A 157 5.48 9.94 18.84
C GLY A 157 4.44 10.09 17.73
N TYR A 158 4.71 9.61 16.51
CA TYR A 158 3.77 9.62 15.40
C TYR A 158 3.65 8.22 14.79
N ASP A 159 2.47 7.63 14.86
CA ASP A 159 2.22 6.39 14.11
C ASP A 159 1.92 6.73 12.65
N LEU A 160 2.54 5.97 11.74
CA LEU A 160 2.35 6.12 10.31
C LEU A 160 1.45 4.99 9.80
N TYR A 161 0.31 5.35 9.25
CA TYR A 161 -0.52 4.48 8.42
C TYR A 161 -0.25 4.77 6.95
N TYR A 162 -0.27 3.76 6.12
CA TYR A 162 -0.42 3.94 4.68
C TYR A 162 -1.29 2.85 4.05
N LEU A 163 -2.12 3.28 3.09
CA LEU A 163 -2.75 2.39 2.12
C LEU A 163 -1.79 2.24 0.96
N ASN A 164 -1.38 1.02 0.70
CA ASN A 164 -0.45 0.68 -0.34
C ASN A 164 -1.19 0.00 -1.48
N VAL A 165 -1.06 0.54 -2.68
CA VAL A 165 -1.72 0.06 -3.89
C VAL A 165 -0.66 -0.20 -4.94
N MET A 166 -0.62 -1.43 -5.43
CA MET A 166 0.35 -1.87 -6.43
C MET A 166 -0.37 -2.44 -7.66
N ALA A 167 0.25 -2.29 -8.82
CA ALA A 167 -0.14 -2.95 -10.04
C ALA A 167 1.05 -3.12 -10.99
N GLY A 168 1.02 -4.15 -11.83
CA GLY A 168 2.05 -4.42 -12.81
C GLY A 168 1.60 -5.44 -13.87
N PRO A 169 2.49 -5.79 -14.80
CA PRO A 169 2.19 -6.74 -15.88
C PRO A 169 1.77 -8.13 -15.37
N LYS A 170 2.27 -8.51 -14.22
CA LYS A 170 1.91 -9.75 -13.52
C LYS A 170 1.49 -9.42 -12.10
N ARG A 171 0.36 -10.00 -11.67
CA ARG A 171 -0.16 -9.81 -10.32
C ARG A 171 0.51 -10.77 -9.35
N ILE A 172 1.81 -10.56 -9.14
CA ILE A 172 2.69 -11.33 -8.23
C ILE A 172 3.52 -10.31 -7.45
N TRP A 173 3.65 -10.50 -6.15
CA TRP A 173 4.44 -9.61 -5.30
C TRP A 173 5.70 -10.32 -4.82
N LYS A 174 6.81 -10.01 -5.48
CA LYS A 174 8.17 -10.52 -5.18
C LYS A 174 9.17 -9.38 -5.14
N PHE A 175 10.04 -9.39 -4.10
CA PHE A 175 11.08 -8.40 -3.83
C PHE A 175 12.20 -8.97 -2.98
#